data_6c941861efb0a91b4301df05e8e09b04
#
_entry.id   6c941861efb0a91b4301df05e8e09b04
#
_cell.length_a   1.000
_cell.length_b   1.000
_cell.length_c   1.000
_cell.angle_alpha   90.00
_cell.angle_beta   90.00
_cell.angle_gamma   90.00
#
_symmetry.space_group_name_H-M   'P 1'
#
loop_
_entity.id
_entity.type
_entity.pdbx_description
1 polymer ?
#
loop_
_entity_poly.entity_id
_entity_poly.type
_entity_poly.pdbx_seq_one_letter_code
_entity_poly.pdbx_strand_id
1 'polypeptide(L)'
;MLRASLFLLAALLAGASLGAQQTKLEDLQGKTILIFTPHPDDEVFGAGGTIALLNRHHNKVILAIYTNDDKGSLDPEMSSQRLARIRKAEEEKSEAVLGTPQENIMWLGYDDGMLEYAPQPHLVEQVTEIIRRVRPDVLLSVDPGQWYTRWHKTDHRMAAFNTVDAIRAAEFWLYFPNQKLQLGLQPYRVPEMYFFYPAPGEVNYRVPIDDVMDQKLQSAVAQVSQFAPSEDRYRDDWDPKDLKTTEDELKKLQPRKDGHAVEEFRYSTGFNQE
;
A
#
# COMPACT_ATOMS: atom_id res chain seq x y z
N MET A 1 14.14 -44.53 64.82
CA MET A 1 13.71 -44.44 63.43
C MET A 1 13.20 -43.02 63.19
N LEU A 2 14.08 -42.12 62.72
CA LEU A 2 13.72 -40.73 62.39
C LEU A 2 13.34 -40.68 60.94
N ARG A 3 12.12 -40.21 60.68
CA ARG A 3 11.68 -39.83 59.31
C ARG A 3 11.92 -38.32 59.10
N ALA A 4 12.86 -38.02 58.25
CA ALA A 4 13.11 -36.64 57.79
C ALA A 4 12.12 -36.28 56.65
N SER A 5 11.30 -35.28 56.91
CA SER A 5 10.38 -34.69 55.87
C SER A 5 11.13 -33.62 55.11
N LEU A 6 11.38 -33.86 53.85
CA LEU A 6 11.86 -32.82 52.89
C LEU A 6 10.68 -31.90 52.47
N PHE A 7 10.73 -30.64 52.87
CA PHE A 7 9.88 -29.58 52.28
C PHE A 7 10.51 -29.09 50.98
N LEU A 8 9.86 -29.40 49.86
CA LEU A 8 10.19 -28.86 48.56
C LEU A 8 9.55 -27.46 48.44
N LEU A 9 10.37 -26.41 48.48
CA LEU A 9 9.95 -25.04 48.24
C LEU A 9 9.87 -24.82 46.74
N ALA A 10 8.66 -24.89 46.18
CA ALA A 10 8.42 -24.51 44.79
C ALA A 10 8.34 -22.98 44.66
N ALA A 11 9.41 -22.39 44.20
CA ALA A 11 9.40 -20.96 43.82
C ALA A 11 8.59 -20.78 42.53
N LEU A 12 7.39 -20.24 42.64
CA LEU A 12 6.60 -19.73 41.50
C LEU A 12 7.31 -18.49 40.93
N LEU A 13 8.07 -18.68 39.89
CA LEU A 13 8.48 -17.59 39.00
C LEU A 13 7.25 -17.14 38.21
N ALA A 14 6.52 -16.12 38.72
CA ALA A 14 5.57 -15.37 37.96
C ALA A 14 6.36 -14.54 36.90
N GLY A 15 6.57 -15.13 35.74
CA GLY A 15 7.04 -14.42 34.57
C GLY A 15 5.95 -13.45 34.15
N ALA A 16 6.06 -12.18 34.55
CA ALA A 16 5.33 -11.12 33.91
C ALA A 16 5.80 -11.09 32.44
N SER A 17 5.00 -11.59 31.52
CA SER A 17 5.14 -11.29 30.11
C SER A 17 4.85 -9.78 29.98
N LEU A 18 5.91 -8.98 29.96
CA LEU A 18 5.83 -7.63 29.41
C LEU A 18 5.38 -7.85 27.97
N GLY A 19 4.10 -7.64 27.71
CA GLY A 19 3.58 -7.56 26.35
C GLY A 19 4.43 -6.51 25.63
N ALA A 20 5.27 -6.95 24.68
CA ALA A 20 6.01 -6.01 23.85
C ALA A 20 4.98 -5.11 23.21
N GLN A 21 5.04 -3.81 23.52
CA GLN A 21 4.18 -2.83 22.89
C GLN A 21 4.46 -2.92 21.39
N GLN A 22 3.42 -3.21 20.60
CA GLN A 22 3.56 -3.31 19.16
C GLN A 22 4.16 -2.01 18.61
N THR A 23 5.25 -2.11 17.86
CA THR A 23 5.86 -0.94 17.22
C THR A 23 4.86 -0.35 16.23
N LYS A 24 4.66 0.94 16.29
CA LYS A 24 3.74 1.62 15.38
C LYS A 24 4.28 1.56 13.95
N LEU A 25 3.39 1.61 12.96
CA LEU A 25 3.74 1.58 11.54
C LEU A 25 4.79 2.66 11.20
N GLU A 26 4.54 3.89 11.66
CA GLU A 26 5.40 5.05 11.42
C GLU A 26 6.78 4.96 12.06
N ASP A 27 6.95 4.10 13.08
CA ASP A 27 8.19 3.93 13.84
C ASP A 27 9.00 2.68 13.41
N LEU A 28 8.52 1.92 12.42
CA LEU A 28 9.18 0.72 11.94
C LEU A 28 10.55 1.04 11.34
N GLN A 29 11.53 0.15 11.55
CA GLN A 29 12.88 0.28 11.02
C GLN A 29 13.40 -1.06 10.49
N GLY A 30 14.09 -1.02 9.34
CA GLY A 30 14.73 -2.19 8.75
C GLY A 30 13.76 -3.29 8.31
N LYS A 31 12.49 -2.93 8.06
CA LYS A 31 11.43 -3.83 7.64
C LYS A 31 11.25 -3.83 6.12
N THR A 32 10.63 -4.89 5.61
CA THR A 32 10.19 -4.97 4.22
C THR A 32 8.70 -4.64 4.16
N ILE A 33 8.37 -3.60 3.43
CA ILE A 33 7.01 -3.10 3.23
C ILE A 33 6.62 -3.34 1.78
N LEU A 34 5.52 -4.03 1.54
CA LEU A 34 4.97 -4.26 0.20
C LEU A 34 3.66 -3.49 0.06
N ILE A 35 3.57 -2.71 -0.99
CA ILE A 35 2.38 -1.89 -1.27
C ILE A 35 1.79 -2.34 -2.59
N PHE A 36 0.50 -2.64 -2.62
CA PHE A 36 -0.27 -2.86 -3.84
C PHE A 36 -1.19 -1.67 -4.08
N THR A 37 -1.10 -1.10 -5.28
CA THR A 37 -1.91 0.05 -5.69
C THR A 37 -2.57 -0.20 -7.04
N PRO A 38 -3.84 0.20 -7.27
CA PRO A 38 -4.52 -0.01 -8.54
C PRO A 38 -3.91 0.80 -9.68
N HIS A 39 -3.67 2.10 -9.46
CA HIS A 39 -3.08 3.00 -10.44
C HIS A 39 -1.85 3.70 -9.86
N PRO A 40 -0.95 4.23 -10.71
CA PRO A 40 0.05 5.20 -10.28
C PRO A 40 -0.63 6.40 -9.62
N ASP A 41 -0.29 6.74 -8.39
CA ASP A 41 -0.80 7.83 -7.55
C ASP A 41 -1.69 7.44 -6.36
N ASP A 42 -2.46 6.36 -6.42
CA ASP A 42 -3.40 6.01 -5.35
C ASP A 42 -2.70 5.82 -3.98
N GLU A 43 -1.51 5.21 -3.96
CA GLU A 43 -0.73 5.08 -2.72
C GLU A 43 -0.18 6.43 -2.24
N VAL A 44 0.12 7.37 -3.15
CA VAL A 44 0.56 8.73 -2.80
C VAL A 44 -0.55 9.47 -2.07
N PHE A 45 -1.78 9.41 -2.58
CA PHE A 45 -2.92 10.05 -1.92
C PHE A 45 -3.32 9.35 -0.64
N GLY A 46 -3.32 8.01 -0.64
CA GLY A 46 -3.75 7.19 0.49
C GLY A 46 -2.71 7.05 1.61
N ALA A 47 -1.42 6.99 1.28
CA ALA A 47 -0.34 6.60 2.19
C ALA A 47 1.01 7.31 1.95
N GLY A 48 1.08 8.36 1.10
CA GLY A 48 2.34 8.98 0.69
C GLY A 48 3.18 9.50 1.85
N GLY A 49 2.56 10.12 2.85
CA GLY A 49 3.26 10.54 4.07
C GLY A 49 3.81 9.35 4.86
N THR A 50 3.03 8.28 4.97
CA THR A 50 3.46 7.02 5.60
C THR A 50 4.64 6.41 4.84
N ILE A 51 4.59 6.37 3.50
CA ILE A 51 5.68 5.89 2.65
C ILE A 51 6.96 6.71 2.89
N ALA A 52 6.85 8.03 2.94
CA ALA A 52 7.98 8.91 3.23
C ALA A 52 8.61 8.64 4.61
N LEU A 53 7.78 8.44 5.65
CA LEU A 53 8.26 8.07 6.99
C LEU A 53 8.95 6.71 6.99
N LEU A 54 8.35 5.70 6.35
CA LEU A 54 8.93 4.36 6.25
C LEU A 54 10.28 4.37 5.54
N ASN A 55 10.41 5.09 4.42
CA ASN A 55 11.67 5.24 3.71
C ASN A 55 12.72 6.00 4.56
N ARG A 56 12.31 7.09 5.25
CA ARG A 56 13.17 7.85 6.16
C ARG A 56 13.75 6.97 7.28
N HIS A 57 12.97 6.00 7.75
CA HIS A 57 13.36 5.05 8.79
C HIS A 57 14.07 3.80 8.24
N HIS A 58 14.59 3.87 7.00
CA HIS A 58 15.39 2.81 6.37
C HIS A 58 14.64 1.47 6.23
N ASN A 59 13.34 1.50 6.04
CA ASN A 59 12.60 0.32 5.60
C ASN A 59 12.80 0.13 4.09
N LYS A 60 12.68 -1.13 3.64
CA LYS A 60 12.64 -1.45 2.22
C LYS A 60 11.19 -1.38 1.74
N VAL A 61 10.82 -0.26 1.13
CA VAL A 61 9.51 -0.11 0.49
C VAL A 61 9.56 -0.67 -0.93
N ILE A 62 8.60 -1.52 -1.28
CA ILE A 62 8.40 -2.10 -2.60
C ILE A 62 6.97 -1.79 -3.01
N LEU A 63 6.81 -1.17 -4.18
CA LEU A 63 5.53 -0.81 -4.76
C LEU A 63 5.20 -1.77 -5.90
N ALA A 64 3.97 -2.29 -5.93
CA ALA A 64 3.44 -3.14 -6.99
C ALA A 64 2.15 -2.52 -7.55
N ILE A 65 2.22 -2.00 -8.76
CA ILE A 65 1.16 -1.25 -9.43
C ILE A 65 0.43 -2.18 -10.41
N TYR A 66 -0.89 -2.28 -10.26
CA TYR A 66 -1.69 -3.18 -11.09
C TYR A 66 -1.80 -2.70 -12.53
N THR A 67 -2.15 -1.43 -12.75
CA THR A 67 -2.43 -0.90 -14.08
C THR A 67 -1.46 0.19 -14.52
N ASN A 68 -1.50 0.47 -15.81
CA ASN A 68 -0.67 1.52 -16.42
C ASN A 68 -1.37 2.89 -16.48
N ASP A 69 -2.61 3.00 -15.98
CA ASP A 69 -3.44 4.22 -15.95
C ASP A 69 -3.54 4.93 -17.31
N ASP A 70 -3.74 4.16 -18.35
CA ASP A 70 -3.66 4.63 -19.76
C ASP A 70 -4.95 5.25 -20.29
N LYS A 71 -5.96 5.50 -19.44
CA LYS A 71 -7.26 6.04 -19.83
C LYS A 71 -7.70 7.28 -19.05
N GLY A 72 -6.95 7.67 -18.01
CA GLY A 72 -7.26 8.83 -17.17
C GLY A 72 -6.84 10.17 -17.80
N SER A 73 -7.42 10.58 -18.95
CA SER A 73 -7.18 11.89 -19.56
C SER A 73 -8.42 12.42 -20.25
N LEU A 74 -8.65 13.71 -20.17
CA LEU A 74 -9.69 14.45 -20.90
C LEU A 74 -9.17 15.07 -22.20
N ASP A 75 -7.87 15.02 -22.46
CA ASP A 75 -7.26 15.54 -23.69
C ASP A 75 -7.63 14.67 -24.91
N PRO A 76 -8.43 15.18 -25.89
CA PRO A 76 -8.85 14.39 -27.04
C PRO A 76 -7.72 14.02 -28.01
N GLU A 77 -6.53 14.60 -27.84
CA GLU A 77 -5.34 14.26 -28.63
C GLU A 77 -4.42 13.27 -27.90
N MET A 78 -4.76 12.88 -26.66
CA MET A 78 -4.01 11.87 -25.92
C MET A 78 -4.29 10.47 -26.47
N SER A 79 -3.24 9.67 -26.61
CA SER A 79 -3.38 8.23 -26.85
C SER A 79 -3.04 7.44 -25.59
N SER A 80 -3.68 6.27 -25.41
CA SER A 80 -3.40 5.37 -24.28
C SER A 80 -1.90 5.06 -24.13
N GLN A 81 -1.21 4.76 -25.23
CA GLN A 81 0.23 4.47 -25.19
C GLN A 81 1.09 5.67 -24.78
N ARG A 82 0.65 6.91 -25.15
CA ARG A 82 1.33 8.13 -24.71
C ARG A 82 1.08 8.35 -23.22
N LEU A 83 -0.17 8.24 -22.79
CA LEU A 83 -0.54 8.43 -21.40
C LEU A 83 0.17 7.43 -20.49
N ALA A 84 0.16 6.13 -20.83
CA ALA A 84 0.87 5.11 -20.04
C ALA A 84 2.37 5.44 -19.81
N ARG A 85 3.05 6.01 -20.83
CA ARG A 85 4.45 6.44 -20.66
C ARG A 85 4.58 7.67 -19.77
N ILE A 86 3.66 8.60 -19.85
CA ILE A 86 3.62 9.80 -19.00
C ILE A 86 3.39 9.36 -17.56
N ARG A 87 2.36 8.57 -17.29
CA ARG A 87 1.99 8.07 -15.97
C ARG A 87 3.15 7.32 -15.32
N LYS A 88 3.82 6.47 -16.08
CA LYS A 88 5.00 5.77 -15.58
C LYS A 88 6.12 6.74 -15.15
N ALA A 89 6.40 7.76 -15.96
CA ALA A 89 7.45 8.73 -15.64
C ALA A 89 7.07 9.64 -14.47
N GLU A 90 5.79 9.98 -14.33
CA GLU A 90 5.25 10.73 -13.20
C GLU A 90 5.35 9.93 -11.90
N GLU A 91 4.98 8.64 -11.94
CA GLU A 91 5.08 7.76 -10.81
C GLU A 91 6.52 7.56 -10.33
N GLU A 92 7.46 7.32 -11.25
CA GLU A 92 8.87 7.19 -10.92
C GLU A 92 9.43 8.47 -10.25
N LYS A 93 8.97 9.66 -10.66
CA LYS A 93 9.33 10.93 -10.01
C LYS A 93 8.66 11.09 -8.65
N SER A 94 7.39 10.76 -8.57
CA SER A 94 6.57 10.83 -7.37
C SER A 94 7.16 9.96 -6.26
N GLU A 95 7.44 8.70 -6.55
CA GLU A 95 8.04 7.77 -5.61
C GLU A 95 9.48 8.13 -5.22
N ALA A 96 10.27 8.70 -6.15
CA ALA A 96 11.60 9.23 -5.81
C ALA A 96 11.52 10.37 -4.78
N VAL A 97 10.49 11.22 -4.82
CA VAL A 97 10.23 12.24 -3.80
C VAL A 97 9.95 11.59 -2.44
N LEU A 98 9.19 10.49 -2.40
CA LEU A 98 8.90 9.74 -1.18
C LEU A 98 10.09 8.90 -0.67
N GLY A 99 11.13 8.74 -1.48
CA GLY A 99 12.35 8.00 -1.15
C GLY A 99 12.33 6.54 -1.61
N THR A 100 11.35 6.11 -2.39
CA THR A 100 11.30 4.77 -2.99
C THR A 100 12.12 4.75 -4.27
N PRO A 101 13.17 3.91 -4.39
CA PRO A 101 13.98 3.84 -5.60
C PRO A 101 13.23 3.11 -6.73
N GLN A 102 13.51 3.49 -7.97
CA GLN A 102 12.84 2.97 -9.17
C GLN A 102 12.89 1.43 -9.28
N GLU A 103 13.99 0.81 -8.87
CA GLU A 103 14.15 -0.65 -8.88
C GLU A 103 13.21 -1.38 -7.91
N ASN A 104 12.59 -0.67 -7.00
CA ASN A 104 11.57 -1.21 -6.09
C ASN A 104 10.13 -1.03 -6.61
N ILE A 105 9.94 -0.45 -7.80
CA ILE A 105 8.63 -0.29 -8.43
C ILE A 105 8.37 -1.43 -9.40
N MET A 106 7.33 -2.21 -9.15
CA MET A 106 6.92 -3.36 -9.94
C MET A 106 5.63 -3.02 -10.69
N TRP A 107 5.62 -3.24 -12.01
CA TRP A 107 4.43 -3.05 -12.86
C TRP A 107 3.82 -4.40 -13.21
N LEU A 108 2.56 -4.63 -12.87
CA LEU A 108 1.88 -5.89 -13.16
C LEU A 108 1.42 -5.98 -14.63
N GLY A 109 1.28 -4.82 -15.31
CA GLY A 109 1.11 -4.74 -16.75
C GLY A 109 -0.33 -4.83 -17.25
N TYR A 110 -1.31 -4.53 -16.41
CA TYR A 110 -2.71 -4.46 -16.83
C TYR A 110 -3.06 -3.06 -17.36
N ASP A 111 -4.00 -3.01 -18.30
CA ASP A 111 -4.56 -1.75 -18.78
C ASP A 111 -5.55 -1.19 -17.77
N ASP A 112 -5.64 0.15 -17.69
CA ASP A 112 -6.61 0.86 -16.86
C ASP A 112 -8.05 0.48 -17.22
N GLY A 113 -8.91 0.33 -16.20
CA GLY A 113 -10.31 -0.07 -16.35
C GLY A 113 -10.53 -1.52 -16.75
N MET A 114 -9.49 -2.36 -16.77
CA MET A 114 -9.54 -3.73 -17.31
C MET A 114 -9.34 -4.83 -16.28
N LEU A 115 -9.07 -4.54 -15.02
CA LEU A 115 -8.85 -5.58 -14.01
C LEU A 115 -10.08 -6.48 -13.78
N GLU A 116 -11.28 -5.95 -13.94
CA GLU A 116 -12.53 -6.73 -13.82
C GLU A 116 -12.63 -7.80 -14.91
N TYR A 117 -12.03 -7.56 -16.08
CA TYR A 117 -12.04 -8.49 -17.23
C TYR A 117 -10.80 -9.36 -17.30
N ALA A 118 -9.81 -9.12 -16.46
CA ALA A 118 -8.62 -9.97 -16.37
C ALA A 118 -9.01 -11.37 -15.83
N PRO A 119 -8.35 -12.45 -16.27
CA PRO A 119 -8.58 -13.77 -15.71
C PRO A 119 -8.21 -13.78 -14.22
N GLN A 120 -9.21 -13.69 -13.34
CA GLN A 120 -9.02 -13.51 -11.89
C GLN A 120 -8.06 -14.54 -11.27
N PRO A 121 -8.09 -15.85 -11.63
CA PRO A 121 -7.12 -16.80 -11.10
C PRO A 121 -5.66 -16.44 -11.43
N HIS A 122 -5.39 -15.88 -12.60
CA HIS A 122 -4.04 -15.45 -12.97
C HIS A 122 -3.61 -14.20 -12.22
N LEU A 123 -4.53 -13.26 -12.04
CA LEU A 123 -4.25 -12.03 -11.28
C LEU A 123 -3.91 -12.36 -9.82
N VAL A 124 -4.74 -13.18 -9.16
CA VAL A 124 -4.48 -13.65 -7.79
C VAL A 124 -3.18 -14.47 -7.72
N GLU A 125 -2.89 -15.31 -8.72
CA GLU A 125 -1.65 -16.09 -8.77
C GLU A 125 -0.40 -15.20 -8.83
N GLN A 126 -0.42 -14.17 -9.68
CA GLN A 126 0.68 -13.21 -9.83
C GLN A 126 0.94 -12.46 -8.52
N VAL A 127 -0.11 -11.95 -7.89
CA VAL A 127 -0.02 -11.22 -6.61
C VAL A 127 0.45 -12.16 -5.49
N THR A 128 -0.04 -13.40 -5.45
CA THR A 128 0.41 -14.43 -4.51
C THR A 128 1.91 -14.72 -4.67
N GLU A 129 2.39 -14.79 -5.93
CA GLU A 129 3.81 -14.99 -6.21
C GLU A 129 4.66 -13.84 -5.67
N ILE A 130 4.24 -12.60 -5.89
CA ILE A 130 4.93 -11.41 -5.37
C ILE A 130 5.02 -11.48 -3.84
N ILE A 131 3.90 -11.76 -3.15
CA ILE A 131 3.88 -11.87 -1.69
C ILE A 131 4.86 -12.95 -1.20
N ARG A 132 4.86 -14.14 -1.82
CA ARG A 132 5.75 -15.26 -1.45
C ARG A 132 7.22 -14.96 -1.72
N ARG A 133 7.54 -14.18 -2.76
CA ARG A 133 8.91 -13.74 -3.08
C ARG A 133 9.41 -12.67 -2.14
N VAL A 134 8.59 -11.64 -1.91
CA VAL A 134 8.95 -10.46 -1.12
C VAL A 134 8.98 -10.78 0.37
N ARG A 135 8.02 -11.59 0.86
CA ARG A 135 7.85 -11.95 2.28
C ARG A 135 7.78 -10.71 3.18
N PRO A 136 6.83 -9.79 2.94
CA PRO A 136 6.82 -8.50 3.60
C PRO A 136 6.49 -8.62 5.09
N ASP A 137 7.15 -7.81 5.93
CA ASP A 137 6.75 -7.64 7.33
C ASP A 137 5.39 -6.94 7.44
N VAL A 138 5.12 -6.00 6.52
CA VAL A 138 3.88 -5.25 6.44
C VAL A 138 3.42 -5.15 4.98
N LEU A 139 2.12 -5.25 4.76
CA LEU A 139 1.51 -5.04 3.46
C LEU A 139 0.50 -3.90 3.52
N LEU A 140 0.60 -2.96 2.57
CA LEU A 140 -0.41 -1.93 2.35
C LEU A 140 -1.17 -2.20 1.06
N SER A 141 -2.46 -1.88 1.02
CA SER A 141 -3.27 -1.92 -0.20
C SER A 141 -4.53 -1.06 -0.05
N VAL A 142 -5.28 -0.92 -1.13
CA VAL A 142 -6.61 -0.31 -1.08
C VAL A 142 -7.54 -1.16 -0.22
N ASP A 143 -8.38 -0.51 0.57
CA ASP A 143 -9.36 -1.18 1.44
C ASP A 143 -10.43 -1.92 0.63
N PRO A 144 -10.70 -3.21 0.88
CA PRO A 144 -11.78 -3.96 0.23
C PRO A 144 -13.18 -3.67 0.79
N GLY A 145 -13.34 -2.63 1.60
CA GLY A 145 -14.57 -2.32 2.34
C GLY A 145 -15.72 -1.79 1.49
N GLN A 146 -16.74 -1.25 2.20
CA GLN A 146 -18.05 -0.91 1.57
C GLN A 146 -18.04 0.30 0.62
N TRP A 147 -16.98 1.07 0.51
CA TRP A 147 -16.92 2.21 -0.40
C TRP A 147 -17.23 1.81 -1.85
N TYR A 148 -16.78 0.63 -2.26
CA TYR A 148 -16.94 0.14 -3.62
C TYR A 148 -18.35 -0.27 -4.02
N THR A 149 -19.28 -0.26 -3.08
CA THR A 149 -20.72 -0.47 -3.40
C THR A 149 -21.42 0.81 -3.84
N ARG A 150 -20.83 1.99 -3.56
CA ARG A 150 -21.44 3.28 -3.87
C ARG A 150 -20.76 4.01 -5.00
N TRP A 151 -19.45 3.83 -5.12
CA TRP A 151 -18.62 4.59 -6.03
C TRP A 151 -17.56 3.67 -6.54
N HIS A 152 -17.22 3.78 -7.91
CA HIS A 152 -16.43 2.90 -8.24
C HIS A 152 -15.51 3.22 -9.18
N LYS A 153 -14.34 2.98 -8.95
CA LYS A 153 -13.38 2.60 -9.95
C LYS A 153 -13.28 1.09 -9.93
N THR A 154 -13.54 0.43 -11.06
CA THR A 154 -13.53 -1.04 -11.13
C THR A 154 -12.20 -1.60 -10.68
N ASP A 155 -11.09 -0.96 -11.07
CA ASP A 155 -9.74 -1.39 -10.74
C ASP A 155 -9.43 -1.28 -9.24
N HIS A 156 -9.90 -0.24 -8.55
CA HIS A 156 -9.76 -0.16 -7.09
C HIS A 156 -10.40 -1.36 -6.39
N ARG A 157 -11.64 -1.69 -6.77
CA ARG A 157 -12.36 -2.84 -6.23
C ARG A 157 -11.63 -4.14 -6.52
N MET A 158 -11.18 -4.31 -7.75
CA MET A 158 -10.51 -5.53 -8.17
C MET A 158 -9.13 -5.68 -7.56
N ALA A 159 -8.34 -4.60 -7.49
CA ALA A 159 -7.06 -4.59 -6.80
C ALA A 159 -7.22 -4.95 -5.32
N ALA A 160 -8.20 -4.33 -4.63
CA ALA A 160 -8.49 -4.60 -3.23
C ALA A 160 -8.84 -6.07 -2.99
N PHE A 161 -9.80 -6.63 -3.75
CA PHE A 161 -10.23 -8.03 -3.59
C PHE A 161 -9.14 -9.01 -3.98
N ASN A 162 -8.46 -8.80 -5.11
CA ASN A 162 -7.38 -9.71 -5.54
C ASN A 162 -6.20 -9.70 -4.57
N THR A 163 -5.87 -8.54 -3.97
CA THR A 163 -4.82 -8.47 -2.95
C THR A 163 -5.20 -9.26 -1.71
N VAL A 164 -6.43 -9.12 -1.20
CA VAL A 164 -6.89 -9.87 -0.02
C VAL A 164 -6.94 -11.36 -0.30
N ASP A 165 -7.45 -11.78 -1.47
CA ASP A 165 -7.47 -13.18 -1.88
C ASP A 165 -6.06 -13.75 -2.01
N ALA A 166 -5.11 -12.96 -2.53
CA ALA A 166 -3.71 -13.35 -2.66
C ALA A 166 -2.98 -13.45 -1.32
N ILE A 167 -3.27 -12.55 -0.35
CA ILE A 167 -2.77 -12.66 1.02
C ILE A 167 -3.17 -14.01 1.62
N ARG A 168 -4.44 -14.38 1.48
CA ARG A 168 -4.91 -15.69 1.93
C ARG A 168 -4.26 -16.83 1.17
N ALA A 169 -4.19 -16.74 -0.15
CA ALA A 169 -3.60 -17.79 -0.98
C ALA A 169 -2.11 -17.98 -0.67
N ALA A 170 -1.39 -16.91 -0.33
CA ALA A 170 0.04 -16.98 -0.02
C ALA A 170 0.33 -17.85 1.21
N GLU A 171 -0.56 -17.90 2.20
CA GLU A 171 -0.41 -18.69 3.42
C GLU A 171 -0.52 -20.20 3.17
N PHE A 172 -1.31 -20.64 2.17
CA PHE A 172 -1.62 -22.05 1.94
C PHE A 172 -0.98 -22.56 0.65
N TRP A 173 -0.08 -23.55 0.73
CA TRP A 173 0.69 -24.02 -0.41
C TRP A 173 -0.13 -24.67 -1.53
N LEU A 174 -1.34 -25.18 -1.23
CA LEU A 174 -2.23 -25.79 -2.23
C LEU A 174 -2.89 -24.75 -3.15
N TYR A 175 -2.88 -23.47 -2.78
CA TYR A 175 -3.12 -22.40 -3.74
C TYR A 175 -1.85 -22.22 -4.57
N PHE A 176 -1.98 -22.37 -5.89
CA PHE A 176 -0.88 -22.22 -6.84
C PHE A 176 0.34 -23.10 -6.51
N PRO A 177 0.16 -24.45 -6.47
CA PRO A 177 1.20 -25.37 -6.00
C PRO A 177 2.48 -25.31 -6.86
N ASN A 178 2.39 -24.90 -8.13
CA ASN A 178 3.55 -24.72 -9.01
C ASN A 178 4.54 -23.69 -8.49
N GLN A 179 4.08 -22.67 -7.79
CA GLN A 179 4.98 -21.68 -7.15
C GLN A 179 5.92 -22.34 -6.14
N LYS A 180 5.45 -23.36 -5.40
CA LYS A 180 6.31 -24.15 -4.51
C LYS A 180 7.11 -25.20 -5.26
N LEU A 181 6.46 -25.98 -6.12
CA LEU A 181 7.06 -27.17 -6.75
C LEU A 181 8.06 -26.80 -7.83
N GLN A 182 7.83 -25.75 -8.59
CA GLN A 182 8.68 -25.33 -9.71
C GLN A 182 9.57 -24.13 -9.38
N LEU A 183 9.05 -23.17 -8.60
CA LEU A 183 9.77 -21.93 -8.28
C LEU A 183 10.41 -21.97 -6.88
N GLY A 184 10.16 -23.01 -6.08
CA GLY A 184 10.73 -23.15 -4.73
C GLY A 184 10.15 -22.17 -3.69
N LEU A 185 9.11 -21.42 -4.04
CA LEU A 185 8.52 -20.42 -3.15
C LEU A 185 7.76 -21.09 -2.01
N GLN A 186 8.10 -20.74 -0.78
CA GLN A 186 7.42 -21.28 0.39
C GLN A 186 6.17 -20.47 0.72
N PRO A 187 5.14 -21.10 1.31
CA PRO A 187 4.01 -20.38 1.87
C PRO A 187 4.46 -19.25 2.79
N TYR A 188 3.71 -18.19 2.78
CA TYR A 188 4.01 -17.02 3.59
C TYR A 188 2.75 -16.38 4.14
N ARG A 189 2.72 -16.16 5.46
CA ARG A 189 1.68 -15.41 6.16
C ARG A 189 2.15 -13.98 6.33
N VAL A 190 1.39 -13.04 5.80
CA VAL A 190 1.62 -11.61 6.01
C VAL A 190 1.25 -11.26 7.45
N PRO A 191 2.18 -10.72 8.26
CA PRO A 191 1.91 -10.46 9.68
C PRO A 191 0.93 -9.32 9.91
N GLU A 192 1.08 -8.22 9.18
CA GLU A 192 0.34 -6.98 9.39
C GLU A 192 -0.09 -6.37 8.05
N MET A 193 -1.33 -5.87 8.01
CA MET A 193 -1.93 -5.28 6.83
C MET A 193 -2.53 -3.92 7.19
N TYR A 194 -2.31 -2.92 6.35
CA TYR A 194 -2.89 -1.59 6.46
C TYR A 194 -3.56 -1.24 5.14
N PHE A 195 -4.87 -1.06 5.19
CA PHE A 195 -5.67 -0.74 4.02
C PHE A 195 -5.99 0.74 3.99
N PHE A 196 -5.52 1.45 2.95
CA PHE A 196 -5.83 2.86 2.74
C PHE A 196 -7.15 3.03 1.99
N TYR A 197 -7.74 4.22 2.06
CA TYR A 197 -9.10 4.53 1.63
C TYR A 197 -10.20 3.73 2.35
N PRO A 198 -10.10 3.49 3.66
CA PRO A 198 -11.19 2.84 4.39
C PRO A 198 -12.42 3.75 4.44
N ALA A 199 -13.60 3.15 4.59
CA ALA A 199 -14.79 3.92 4.92
C ALA A 199 -14.61 4.59 6.31
N PRO A 200 -15.17 5.80 6.54
CA PRO A 200 -14.94 6.54 7.78
C PRO A 200 -15.22 5.76 9.07
N GLY A 201 -16.21 4.85 9.04
CA GLY A 201 -16.55 3.98 10.18
C GLY A 201 -15.62 2.79 10.39
N GLU A 202 -14.71 2.53 9.45
CA GLU A 202 -13.78 1.39 9.48
C GLU A 202 -12.34 1.81 9.80
N VAL A 203 -12.09 3.12 9.95
CA VAL A 203 -10.77 3.65 10.33
C VAL A 203 -10.45 3.24 11.76
N ASN A 204 -9.42 2.43 11.92
CA ASN A 204 -8.94 1.98 13.24
C ASN A 204 -7.45 2.27 13.49
N TYR A 205 -6.74 2.84 12.50
CA TYR A 205 -5.36 3.26 12.61
C TYR A 205 -5.14 4.61 11.91
N ARG A 206 -4.27 5.45 12.48
CA ARG A 206 -3.91 6.74 11.90
C ARG A 206 -2.42 7.00 12.08
N VAL A 207 -1.79 7.49 11.01
CA VAL A 207 -0.39 7.91 11.00
C VAL A 207 -0.34 9.43 10.94
N PRO A 208 0.23 10.13 11.95
CA PRO A 208 0.53 11.55 11.84
C PRO A 208 1.61 11.80 10.79
N ILE A 209 1.36 12.75 9.88
CA ILE A 209 2.26 13.02 8.75
C ILE A 209 2.71 14.49 8.66
N ASP A 210 2.54 15.28 9.73
CA ASP A 210 2.90 16.69 9.72
C ASP A 210 4.35 16.92 9.26
N ASP A 211 5.29 16.08 9.70
CA ASP A 211 6.72 16.19 9.41
C ASP A 211 7.11 15.87 7.97
N VAL A 212 6.20 15.24 7.23
CA VAL A 212 6.39 14.80 5.83
C VAL A 212 5.32 15.32 4.88
N MET A 213 4.45 16.21 5.37
CA MET A 213 3.34 16.73 4.59
C MET A 213 3.78 17.42 3.30
N ASP A 214 4.84 18.24 3.37
CA ASP A 214 5.37 18.91 2.18
C ASP A 214 5.96 17.90 1.18
N GLN A 215 6.60 16.82 1.66
CA GLN A 215 7.12 15.75 0.82
C GLN A 215 5.99 14.99 0.13
N LYS A 216 4.90 14.66 0.85
CA LYS A 216 3.69 14.07 0.26
C LYS A 216 3.09 14.97 -0.81
N LEU A 217 2.95 16.28 -0.55
CA LEU A 217 2.39 17.21 -1.53
C LEU A 217 3.26 17.33 -2.79
N GLN A 218 4.59 17.40 -2.65
CA GLN A 218 5.51 17.42 -3.78
C GLN A 218 5.41 16.13 -4.62
N SER A 219 5.24 14.98 -3.97
CA SER A 219 5.01 13.71 -4.65
C SER A 219 3.66 13.73 -5.39
N ALA A 220 2.58 14.17 -4.74
CA ALA A 220 1.26 14.22 -5.34
C ALA A 220 1.21 15.11 -6.60
N VAL A 221 1.80 16.32 -6.56
CA VAL A 221 1.81 17.22 -7.73
C VAL A 221 2.79 16.78 -8.83
N ALA A 222 3.63 15.79 -8.59
CA ALA A 222 4.43 15.17 -9.66
C ALA A 222 3.55 14.37 -10.64
N GLN A 223 2.33 14.02 -10.26
CA GLN A 223 1.30 13.38 -11.10
C GLN A 223 0.61 14.41 -12.01
N VAL A 224 1.39 15.16 -12.75
CA VAL A 224 0.98 16.37 -13.49
C VAL A 224 -0.21 16.13 -14.41
N SER A 225 -0.22 15.00 -15.11
CA SER A 225 -1.27 14.68 -16.09
C SER A 225 -2.66 14.47 -15.48
N GLN A 226 -2.75 14.33 -14.16
CA GLN A 226 -3.99 14.02 -13.43
C GLN A 226 -4.68 15.25 -12.83
N PHE A 227 -4.18 16.45 -13.10
CA PHE A 227 -4.76 17.68 -12.58
C PHE A 227 -5.08 18.68 -13.71
N ALA A 228 -6.17 19.42 -13.54
CA ALA A 228 -6.46 20.54 -14.42
C ALA A 228 -5.40 21.64 -14.25
N PRO A 229 -4.99 22.31 -15.34
CA PRO A 229 -5.49 22.16 -16.70
C PRO A 229 -4.75 21.13 -17.55
N SER A 230 -3.76 20.40 -17.03
CA SER A 230 -2.98 19.43 -17.81
C SER A 230 -3.75 18.14 -18.12
N GLU A 231 -4.73 17.78 -17.31
CA GLU A 231 -5.68 16.70 -17.60
C GLU A 231 -6.53 16.99 -18.84
N ASP A 232 -6.97 18.26 -18.98
CA ASP A 232 -7.79 18.72 -20.12
C ASP A 232 -6.97 18.89 -21.41
N ARG A 233 -5.71 19.29 -21.28
CA ARG A 233 -4.81 19.51 -22.41
C ARG A 233 -3.35 19.34 -21.97
N TYR A 234 -2.80 18.18 -22.24
CA TYR A 234 -1.43 17.85 -21.83
C TYR A 234 -0.38 18.47 -22.75
N ARG A 235 0.66 19.01 -22.15
CA ARG A 235 1.89 19.47 -22.81
C ARG A 235 3.10 18.88 -22.10
N ASP A 236 4.13 18.55 -22.87
CA ASP A 236 5.36 17.93 -22.31
C ASP A 236 6.21 18.92 -21.45
N ASP A 237 5.88 20.21 -21.47
CA ASP A 237 6.55 21.28 -20.73
C ASP A 237 5.86 21.67 -19.40
N TRP A 238 4.82 20.95 -18.99
CA TRP A 238 4.21 21.16 -17.68
C TRP A 238 5.21 20.88 -16.56
N ASP A 239 5.30 21.80 -15.59
CA ASP A 239 6.12 21.66 -14.38
C ASP A 239 5.20 21.51 -13.15
N PRO A 240 5.51 20.68 -12.15
CA PRO A 240 4.77 20.63 -10.88
C PRO A 240 4.54 22.01 -10.23
N LYS A 241 5.45 22.97 -10.47
CA LYS A 241 5.28 24.36 -9.98
C LYS A 241 4.07 25.08 -10.57
N ASP A 242 3.62 24.67 -11.76
CA ASP A 242 2.44 25.21 -12.42
C ASP A 242 1.16 24.77 -11.70
N LEU A 243 1.26 23.75 -10.83
CA LEU A 243 0.18 23.15 -10.06
C LEU A 243 0.11 23.67 -8.61
N LYS A 244 0.61 24.88 -8.34
CA LYS A 244 0.60 25.45 -6.99
C LYS A 244 -0.80 25.53 -6.36
N THR A 245 -1.80 25.87 -7.14
CA THR A 245 -3.20 25.90 -6.69
C THR A 245 -3.68 24.49 -6.29
N THR A 246 -3.31 23.48 -7.06
CA THR A 246 -3.61 22.07 -6.77
C THR A 246 -2.95 21.62 -5.48
N GLU A 247 -1.68 21.97 -5.27
CA GLU A 247 -0.98 21.66 -4.02
C GLU A 247 -1.70 22.25 -2.80
N ASP A 248 -2.12 23.53 -2.89
CA ASP A 248 -2.86 24.21 -1.82
C ASP A 248 -4.25 23.57 -1.55
N GLU A 249 -4.91 23.06 -2.60
CA GLU A 249 -6.17 22.33 -2.49
C GLU A 249 -5.98 20.95 -1.85
N LEU A 250 -5.00 20.18 -2.30
CA LEU A 250 -4.66 18.89 -1.71
C LEU A 250 -4.33 19.02 -0.21
N LYS A 251 -3.60 20.07 0.14
CA LYS A 251 -3.30 20.37 1.54
C LYS A 251 -4.55 20.61 2.40
N LYS A 252 -5.57 21.24 1.83
CA LYS A 252 -6.86 21.47 2.53
C LYS A 252 -7.68 20.20 2.66
N LEU A 253 -7.60 19.29 1.68
CA LEU A 253 -8.34 18.02 1.65
C LEU A 253 -7.71 16.96 2.56
N GLN A 254 -6.45 17.13 2.98
CA GLN A 254 -5.77 16.15 3.85
C GLN A 254 -6.53 15.99 5.17
N PRO A 255 -6.92 14.76 5.55
CA PRO A 255 -7.57 14.47 6.82
C PRO A 255 -6.78 14.98 8.01
N ARG A 256 -7.50 15.45 9.04
CA ARG A 256 -6.90 15.95 10.27
C ARG A 256 -7.55 15.30 11.49
N LYS A 257 -6.72 14.99 12.49
CA LYS A 257 -7.16 14.49 13.79
C LYS A 257 -6.42 15.24 14.88
N ASP A 258 -7.16 15.82 15.80
CA ASP A 258 -6.62 16.60 16.94
C ASP A 258 -5.62 17.71 16.52
N GLY A 259 -5.85 18.33 15.35
CA GLY A 259 -5.00 19.39 14.77
C GLY A 259 -3.88 18.89 13.84
N HIS A 260 -3.53 17.60 13.87
CA HIS A 260 -2.49 16.99 13.06
C HIS A 260 -3.02 16.50 11.72
N ALA A 261 -2.21 16.64 10.66
CA ALA A 261 -2.45 15.98 9.40
C ALA A 261 -2.23 14.46 9.58
N VAL A 262 -3.18 13.65 9.14
CA VAL A 262 -3.11 12.19 9.31
C VAL A 262 -3.45 11.44 8.04
N GLU A 263 -2.87 10.26 7.87
CA GLU A 263 -3.34 9.25 6.94
C GLU A 263 -4.14 8.20 7.70
N GLU A 264 -5.22 7.73 7.09
CA GLU A 264 -6.21 6.87 7.73
C GLU A 264 -6.19 5.47 7.11
N PHE A 265 -6.16 4.46 7.98
CA PHE A 265 -6.08 3.06 7.58
C PHE A 265 -7.09 2.21 8.34
N ARG A 266 -7.48 1.09 7.71
CA ARG A 266 -8.00 -0.06 8.40
C ARG A 266 -6.86 -1.07 8.58
N TYR A 267 -6.44 -1.24 9.83
CA TYR A 267 -5.40 -2.21 10.24
C TYR A 267 -6.00 -3.58 10.51
N SER A 268 -5.28 -4.64 10.12
CA SER A 268 -5.64 -6.03 10.37
C SER A 268 -4.39 -6.90 10.49
N THR A 269 -4.47 -7.95 11.33
CA THR A 269 -3.46 -9.01 11.46
C THR A 269 -3.90 -10.33 10.82
N GLY A 270 -4.93 -10.30 9.95
CA GLY A 270 -5.51 -11.46 9.29
C GLY A 270 -6.65 -12.11 10.08
N PHE A 271 -6.87 -13.42 9.89
CA PHE A 271 -8.08 -14.14 10.25
C PHE A 271 -8.44 -14.22 11.76
N ASN A 272 -7.65 -13.68 12.66
CA ASN A 272 -7.89 -13.80 14.10
C ASN A 272 -8.65 -12.61 14.70
N GLN A 273 -9.32 -11.81 13.89
CA GLN A 273 -10.15 -10.68 14.33
C GLN A 273 -11.64 -10.92 14.03
N GLU A 274 -12.15 -12.12 14.36
CA GLU A 274 -13.58 -12.33 14.50
C GLU A 274 -14.02 -12.08 15.94
#